data_32a2ead40da7ce5212c3d87356633f1d
#
_entry.id   32a2ead40da7ce5212c3d87356633f1d
#
_cell.length_a   1.000
_cell.length_b   1.000
_cell.length_c   1.000
_cell.angle_alpha   90.00
_cell.angle_beta   90.00
_cell.angle_gamma   90.00
#
_symmetry.space_group_name_H-M   'P 1'
#
loop_
_entity.id
_entity.type
_entity.pdbx_description
1 polymer ?
#
loop_
_entity_poly.entity_id
_entity_poly.type
_entity_poly.pdbx_seq_one_letter_code
_entity_poly.pdbx_strand_id
1 'polypeptide(L)'
;HFLGVTTLVIVLGLRLSLLLVPLALLIPPPVLALVNNTQISIDELQLWQWLAVAVAVIQSYLVLLASQKWLPRQLFVVIFVGGFFNSILSSVTYLLLQALGYSWLGTAPNLTSDYLLITPLLAFPEGLLNGMALTMLLVYRPEWLKHSLWHELPRP
;
A
#
# COMPACT_ATOMS: atom_id res chain seq x y z
N HIS A 1 -7.96 2.92 -4.70
CA HIS A 1 -6.70 3.68 -4.57
C HIS A 1 -6.10 3.39 -3.21
N PHE A 2 -4.84 2.94 -3.20
CA PHE A 2 -4.08 2.50 -2.02
C PHE A 2 -3.35 3.62 -1.30
N LEU A 3 -3.90 4.84 -1.34
CA LEU A 3 -3.36 5.98 -0.61
C LEU A 3 -3.15 5.61 0.86
N GLY A 4 -1.90 5.45 1.26
CA GLY A 4 -1.55 5.30 2.65
C GLY A 4 -1.19 3.89 3.15
N VAL A 5 -1.17 2.84 2.33
CA VAL A 5 -0.80 1.48 2.78
C VAL A 5 0.56 1.48 3.48
N THR A 6 1.56 2.10 2.86
CA THR A 6 2.90 2.18 3.42
C THR A 6 2.92 2.96 4.74
N THR A 7 2.21 4.09 4.80
CA THR A 7 2.06 4.88 6.02
C THR A 7 1.34 4.09 7.11
N LEU A 8 0.28 3.35 6.78
CA LEU A 8 -0.42 2.47 7.72
C LEU A 8 0.50 1.35 8.25
N VAL A 9 1.32 0.74 7.39
CA VAL A 9 2.29 -0.29 7.81
C VAL A 9 3.31 0.29 8.78
N ILE A 10 3.76 1.51 8.58
CA ILE A 10 4.72 2.19 9.46
C ILE A 10 4.08 2.54 10.82
N VAL A 11 2.84 3.02 10.81
CA VAL A 11 2.14 3.47 12.03
C VAL A 11 1.58 2.29 12.84
N LEU A 12 0.92 1.35 12.18
CA LEU A 12 0.16 0.27 12.82
C LEU A 12 0.96 -1.04 12.91
N GLY A 13 2.00 -1.18 12.09
CA GLY A 13 2.75 -2.42 11.95
C GLY A 13 2.06 -3.44 11.06
N LEU A 14 2.76 -4.55 10.80
CA LEU A 14 2.32 -5.58 9.85
C LEU A 14 0.96 -6.20 10.22
N ARG A 15 0.78 -6.59 11.49
CA ARG A 15 -0.40 -7.35 11.94
C ARG A 15 -1.69 -6.56 11.76
N LEU A 16 -1.71 -5.32 12.22
CA LEU A 16 -2.89 -4.47 12.12
C LEU A 16 -3.14 -4.02 10.68
N SER A 17 -2.10 -3.76 9.90
CA SER A 17 -2.23 -3.39 8.49
C SER A 17 -2.78 -4.53 7.65
N LEU A 18 -2.35 -5.78 7.90
CA LEU A 18 -2.91 -6.97 7.22
C LEU A 18 -4.38 -7.22 7.54
N LEU A 19 -4.87 -6.74 8.67
CA LEU A 19 -6.30 -6.82 9.03
C LEU A 19 -7.09 -5.64 8.46
N LEU A 20 -6.61 -4.42 8.65
CA LEU A 20 -7.35 -3.21 8.32
C LEU A 20 -7.41 -2.90 6.83
N VAL A 21 -6.33 -3.17 6.08
CA VAL A 21 -6.29 -2.84 4.66
C VAL A 21 -7.23 -3.73 3.84
N PRO A 22 -7.25 -5.07 4.00
CA PRO A 22 -8.27 -5.91 3.36
C PRO A 22 -9.69 -5.60 3.85
N LEU A 23 -9.86 -5.29 5.15
CA LEU A 23 -11.16 -4.90 5.70
C LEU A 23 -11.70 -3.63 5.04
N ALA A 24 -10.86 -2.66 4.78
CA ALA A 24 -11.23 -1.43 4.07
C ALA A 24 -11.72 -1.71 2.64
N LEU A 25 -11.27 -2.79 2.00
CA LEU A 25 -11.76 -3.21 0.68
C LEU A 25 -13.12 -3.91 0.72
N LEU A 26 -13.58 -4.35 1.89
CA LEU A 26 -14.92 -4.91 2.05
C LEU A 26 -16.02 -3.84 2.04
N ILE A 27 -15.67 -2.58 2.26
CA ILE A 27 -16.65 -1.48 2.35
C ILE A 27 -17.23 -1.08 0.98
N PRO A 28 -16.43 -0.92 -0.10
CA PRO A 28 -16.94 -0.47 -1.38
C PRO A 28 -18.00 -1.37 -2.04
N PRO A 29 -17.87 -2.72 -2.05
CA PRO A 29 -18.84 -3.58 -2.71
C PRO A 29 -20.27 -3.44 -2.17
N PRO A 30 -20.54 -3.52 -0.84
CA PRO A 30 -21.87 -3.34 -0.31
C PRO A 30 -22.43 -1.92 -0.52
N VAL A 31 -21.56 -0.89 -0.46
CA VAL A 31 -21.99 0.50 -0.74
C VAL A 31 -22.41 0.65 -2.20
N LEU A 32 -21.65 0.12 -3.14
CA LEU A 32 -21.98 0.13 -4.57
C LEU A 32 -23.23 -0.70 -4.85
N ALA A 33 -23.39 -1.86 -4.22
CA ALA A 33 -24.59 -2.69 -4.35
C ALA A 33 -25.85 -1.97 -3.87
N LEU A 34 -25.77 -1.24 -2.76
CA LEU A 34 -26.88 -0.41 -2.25
C LEU A 34 -27.23 0.73 -3.21
N VAL A 35 -26.21 1.39 -3.79
CA VAL A 35 -26.43 2.49 -4.74
C VAL A 35 -27.04 1.99 -6.06
N ASN A 36 -26.61 0.82 -6.55
CA ASN A 36 -27.00 0.28 -7.85
C ASN A 36 -28.17 -0.71 -7.77
N ASN A 37 -28.73 -0.98 -6.58
CA ASN A 37 -29.76 -2.00 -6.34
C ASN A 37 -29.39 -3.40 -6.89
N THR A 38 -28.10 -3.75 -6.80
CA THR A 38 -27.57 -5.03 -7.27
C THR A 38 -27.28 -5.96 -6.07
N GLN A 39 -27.25 -7.28 -6.35
CA GLN A 39 -26.89 -8.25 -5.31
C GLN A 39 -25.38 -8.22 -5.03
N ILE A 40 -25.01 -8.37 -3.77
CA ILE A 40 -23.59 -8.50 -3.37
C ILE A 40 -23.14 -9.91 -3.76
N SER A 41 -22.29 -10.03 -4.76
CA SER A 41 -21.59 -11.26 -5.11
C SER A 41 -20.10 -11.11 -4.79
N ILE A 42 -19.53 -12.12 -4.15
CA ILE A 42 -18.07 -12.20 -3.97
C ILE A 42 -17.54 -12.97 -5.17
N ASP A 43 -17.01 -12.25 -6.14
CA ASP A 43 -16.44 -12.81 -7.35
C ASP A 43 -14.98 -13.25 -7.11
N GLU A 44 -14.48 -14.19 -7.93
CA GLU A 44 -13.07 -14.63 -7.89
C GLU A 44 -12.10 -13.44 -8.03
N LEU A 45 -12.50 -12.41 -8.75
CA LEU A 45 -11.75 -11.17 -8.90
C LEU A 45 -11.57 -10.42 -7.57
N GLN A 46 -12.56 -10.44 -6.68
CA GLN A 46 -12.44 -9.82 -5.36
C GLN A 46 -11.46 -10.59 -4.47
N LEU A 47 -11.48 -11.92 -4.50
CA LEU A 47 -10.52 -12.74 -3.78
C LEU A 47 -9.10 -12.47 -4.26
N TRP A 48 -8.91 -12.32 -5.57
CA TRP A 48 -7.62 -11.95 -6.14
C TRP A 48 -7.14 -10.56 -5.70
N GLN A 49 -8.04 -9.59 -5.63
CA GLN A 49 -7.73 -8.25 -5.12
C GLN A 49 -7.24 -8.30 -3.67
N TRP A 50 -7.88 -9.07 -2.80
CA TRP A 50 -7.45 -9.22 -1.41
C TRP A 50 -6.06 -9.84 -1.31
N LEU A 51 -5.78 -10.84 -2.14
CA LEU A 51 -4.46 -11.46 -2.20
C LEU A 51 -3.40 -10.47 -2.66
N ALA A 52 -3.67 -9.72 -3.71
CA ALA A 52 -2.77 -8.69 -4.23
C ALA A 52 -2.46 -7.61 -3.18
N VAL A 53 -3.47 -7.20 -2.41
CA VAL A 53 -3.31 -6.25 -1.30
C VAL A 53 -2.46 -6.83 -0.17
N ALA A 54 -2.74 -8.06 0.24
CA ALA A 54 -1.95 -8.72 1.29
C ALA A 54 -0.47 -8.81 0.89
N VAL A 55 -0.19 -9.15 -0.38
CA VAL A 55 1.17 -9.18 -0.92
C VAL A 55 1.81 -7.79 -0.88
N ALA A 56 1.10 -6.73 -1.28
CA ALA A 56 1.61 -5.37 -1.24
C ALA A 56 1.94 -4.90 0.19
N VAL A 57 1.09 -5.25 1.17
CA VAL A 57 1.33 -4.96 2.60
C VAL A 57 2.56 -5.69 3.12
N ILE A 58 2.68 -7.00 2.84
CA ILE A 58 3.83 -7.80 3.25
C ILE A 58 5.12 -7.28 2.62
N GLN A 59 5.10 -6.99 1.32
CA GLN A 59 6.23 -6.42 0.61
C GLN A 59 6.65 -5.08 1.22
N SER A 60 5.70 -4.19 1.50
CA SER A 60 5.96 -2.90 2.13
C SER A 60 6.68 -3.07 3.47
N TYR A 61 6.27 -4.03 4.28
CA TYR A 61 6.92 -4.35 5.54
C TYR A 61 8.34 -4.92 5.36
N LEU A 62 8.54 -5.82 4.38
CA LEU A 62 9.86 -6.38 4.07
C LEU A 62 10.85 -5.32 3.61
N VAL A 63 10.41 -4.36 2.79
CA VAL A 63 11.24 -3.23 2.37
C VAL A 63 11.65 -2.37 3.57
N LEU A 64 10.75 -2.13 4.51
CA LEU A 64 11.07 -1.43 5.76
C LEU A 64 12.11 -2.18 6.58
N LEU A 65 11.97 -3.49 6.77
CA LEU A 65 12.95 -4.32 7.48
C LEU A 65 14.32 -4.31 6.78
N ALA A 66 14.33 -4.44 5.44
CA ALA A 66 15.56 -4.42 4.65
C ALA A 66 16.25 -3.04 4.74
N SER A 67 15.48 -1.96 4.66
CA SER A 67 16.02 -0.60 4.75
C SER A 67 16.71 -0.34 6.09
N GLN A 68 16.17 -0.86 7.18
CA GLN A 68 16.78 -0.72 8.51
C GLN A 68 18.07 -1.51 8.69
N LYS A 69 18.16 -2.66 8.02
CA LYS A 69 19.35 -3.52 8.10
C LYS A 69 20.51 -2.99 7.28
N TRP A 70 20.23 -2.38 6.11
CA TRP A 70 21.25 -2.08 5.10
C TRP A 70 21.52 -0.59 4.93
N LEU A 71 20.61 0.28 5.36
CA LEU A 71 20.72 1.72 5.17
C LEU A 71 21.04 2.44 6.50
N PRO A 72 21.78 3.56 6.45
CA PRO A 72 22.03 4.36 7.65
C PRO A 72 20.72 4.91 8.19
N ARG A 73 20.61 4.96 9.53
CA ARG A 73 19.44 5.47 10.24
C ARG A 73 19.37 6.99 10.19
N GLN A 74 19.12 7.53 9.02
CA GLN A 74 18.98 8.97 8.78
C GLN A 74 17.52 9.29 8.45
N LEU A 75 17.04 10.45 8.90
CA LEU A 75 15.67 10.92 8.66
C LEU A 75 15.32 10.90 7.17
N PHE A 76 16.26 11.32 6.32
CA PHE A 76 16.09 11.33 4.87
C PHE A 76 15.83 9.92 4.30
N VAL A 77 16.57 8.91 4.78
CA VAL A 77 16.39 7.51 4.35
C VAL A 77 15.01 7.01 4.74
N VAL A 78 14.53 7.35 5.94
CA VAL A 78 13.19 6.99 6.40
C VAL A 78 12.11 7.53 5.48
N ILE A 79 12.20 8.81 5.15
CA ILE A 79 11.18 9.49 4.33
C ILE A 79 11.23 8.97 2.88
N PHE A 80 12.42 8.94 2.29
CA PHE A 80 12.55 8.56 0.89
C PHE A 80 12.38 7.06 0.66
N VAL A 81 13.11 6.21 1.39
CA VAL A 81 13.06 4.76 1.18
C VAL A 81 11.81 4.17 1.85
N GLY A 82 11.53 4.54 3.10
CA GLY A 82 10.39 4.01 3.86
C GLY A 82 9.05 4.55 3.37
N GLY A 83 8.97 5.84 3.01
CA GLY A 83 7.74 6.48 2.56
C GLY A 83 7.58 6.46 1.04
N PHE A 84 8.43 7.21 0.33
CA PHE A 84 8.25 7.48 -1.09
C PHE A 84 8.49 6.23 -1.97
N PHE A 85 9.71 5.69 -1.97
CA PHE A 85 10.04 4.55 -2.85
C PHE A 85 9.29 3.27 -2.49
N ASN A 86 9.12 3.00 -1.20
CA ASN A 86 8.37 1.85 -0.75
C ASN A 86 6.89 1.91 -1.20
N SER A 87 6.29 3.10 -1.18
CA SER A 87 4.93 3.30 -1.66
C SER A 87 4.81 3.08 -3.17
N ILE A 88 5.73 3.65 -3.95
CA ILE A 88 5.78 3.41 -5.41
C ILE A 88 5.89 1.91 -5.69
N LEU A 89 6.81 1.22 -5.02
CA LEU A 89 7.02 -0.21 -5.21
C LEU A 89 5.78 -1.03 -4.84
N SER A 90 5.09 -0.69 -3.73
CA SER A 90 3.85 -1.35 -3.32
C SER A 90 2.73 -1.13 -4.33
N SER A 91 2.58 0.08 -4.86
CA SER A 91 1.58 0.40 -5.88
C SER A 91 1.85 -0.33 -7.18
N VAL A 92 3.10 -0.36 -7.63
CA VAL A 92 3.51 -1.10 -8.83
C VAL A 92 3.24 -2.59 -8.65
N THR A 93 3.61 -3.18 -7.52
CA THR A 93 3.36 -4.60 -7.23
C THR A 93 1.87 -4.92 -7.25
N TYR A 94 1.06 -4.09 -6.59
CA TYR A 94 -0.38 -4.26 -6.59
C TYR A 94 -0.97 -4.20 -8.00
N LEU A 95 -0.63 -3.19 -8.79
CA LEU A 95 -1.15 -3.02 -10.15
C LEU A 95 -0.71 -4.15 -11.08
N LEU A 96 0.54 -4.63 -10.96
CA LEU A 96 1.01 -5.79 -11.72
C LEU A 96 0.26 -7.06 -11.34
N LEU A 97 0.01 -7.30 -10.05
CA LEU A 97 -0.77 -8.45 -9.60
C LEU A 97 -2.22 -8.36 -10.09
N GLN A 98 -2.81 -7.16 -10.13
CA GLN A 98 -4.14 -6.96 -10.70
C GLN A 98 -4.14 -7.28 -12.21
N ALA A 99 -3.18 -6.78 -12.96
CA ALA A 99 -3.04 -7.07 -14.39
C ALA A 99 -2.90 -8.57 -14.67
N LEU A 100 -2.11 -9.28 -13.86
CA LEU A 100 -1.95 -10.73 -13.94
C LEU A 100 -3.27 -11.46 -13.62
N GLY A 101 -4.00 -11.02 -12.60
CA GLY A 101 -5.30 -11.60 -12.24
C GLY A 101 -6.32 -11.46 -13.37
N TYR A 102 -6.45 -10.28 -13.96
CA TYR A 102 -7.34 -10.05 -15.12
C TYR A 102 -6.95 -10.91 -16.31
N SER A 103 -5.65 -11.04 -16.58
CA SER A 103 -5.15 -11.90 -17.66
C SER A 103 -5.45 -13.37 -17.42
N TRP A 104 -5.28 -13.86 -16.19
CA TRP A 104 -5.45 -15.28 -15.83
C TRP A 104 -6.92 -15.69 -15.77
N LEU A 105 -7.78 -14.82 -15.23
CA LEU A 105 -9.23 -15.05 -15.17
C LEU A 105 -9.93 -14.82 -16.51
N GLY A 106 -9.23 -14.32 -17.52
CA GLY A 106 -9.78 -14.10 -18.87
C GLY A 106 -10.89 -13.04 -18.94
N THR A 107 -11.04 -12.25 -17.87
CA THR A 107 -12.19 -11.34 -17.71
C THR A 107 -12.08 -10.06 -18.52
N ALA A 108 -10.86 -9.61 -18.86
CA ALA A 108 -10.68 -8.40 -19.68
C ALA A 108 -9.26 -8.25 -20.23
N PRO A 109 -8.94 -8.82 -21.40
CA PRO A 109 -7.59 -8.76 -21.98
C PRO A 109 -7.08 -7.34 -22.27
N ASN A 110 -7.96 -6.38 -22.52
CA ASN A 110 -7.58 -4.98 -22.79
C ASN A 110 -7.18 -4.22 -21.51
N LEU A 111 -7.71 -4.61 -20.35
CA LEU A 111 -7.40 -3.96 -19.09
C LEU A 111 -5.95 -4.17 -18.64
N THR A 112 -5.31 -5.26 -19.06
CA THR A 112 -3.90 -5.53 -18.72
C THR A 112 -2.96 -4.46 -19.28
N SER A 113 -3.15 -4.06 -20.55
CA SER A 113 -2.36 -3.00 -21.17
C SER A 113 -2.64 -1.64 -20.55
N ASP A 114 -3.90 -1.35 -20.23
CA ASP A 114 -4.30 -0.10 -19.61
C ASP A 114 -3.72 0.05 -18.19
N TYR A 115 -3.71 -1.03 -17.38
CA TYR A 115 -3.07 -1.04 -16.06
C TYR A 115 -1.57 -0.78 -16.15
N LEU A 116 -0.86 -1.36 -17.13
CA LEU A 116 0.57 -1.13 -17.30
C LEU A 116 0.89 0.32 -17.68
N LEU A 117 0.06 0.94 -18.52
CA LEU A 117 0.22 2.34 -18.93
C LEU A 117 -0.08 3.32 -17.79
N ILE A 118 -1.09 3.02 -16.96
CA ILE A 118 -1.52 3.88 -15.87
C ILE A 118 -0.62 3.73 -14.64
N THR A 119 0.10 2.61 -14.49
CA THR A 119 0.94 2.32 -13.32
C THR A 119 1.89 3.45 -12.94
N PRO A 120 2.73 4.01 -13.84
CA PRO A 120 3.63 5.11 -13.49
C PRO A 120 2.88 6.37 -13.05
N LEU A 121 1.75 6.64 -13.70
CA LEU A 121 0.93 7.82 -13.43
C LEU A 121 0.28 7.78 -12.04
N LEU A 122 -0.08 6.60 -11.55
CA LEU A 122 -0.68 6.42 -10.22
C LEU A 122 0.35 6.22 -9.12
N ALA A 123 1.43 5.50 -9.40
CA ALA A 123 2.44 5.16 -8.40
C ALA A 123 3.24 6.39 -7.93
N PHE A 124 3.54 7.33 -8.81
CA PHE A 124 4.32 8.52 -8.44
C PHE A 124 3.58 9.47 -7.48
N PRO A 125 2.33 9.91 -7.75
CA PRO A 125 1.56 10.71 -6.79
C PRO A 125 1.34 9.99 -5.45
N GLU A 126 1.12 8.67 -5.47
CA GLU A 126 0.97 7.88 -4.25
C GLU A 126 2.26 7.86 -3.43
N GLY A 127 3.41 7.72 -4.07
CA GLY A 127 4.72 7.86 -3.43
C GLY A 127 4.92 9.21 -2.78
N LEU A 128 4.59 10.30 -3.49
CA LEU A 128 4.66 11.66 -2.96
C LEU A 128 3.77 11.85 -1.73
N LEU A 129 2.52 11.43 -1.79
CA LEU A 129 1.57 11.57 -0.69
C LEU A 129 2.00 10.79 0.54
N ASN A 130 2.50 9.55 0.38
CA ASN A 130 3.01 8.77 1.50
C ASN A 130 4.31 9.36 2.08
N GLY A 131 5.22 9.84 1.24
CA GLY A 131 6.43 10.55 1.69
C GLY A 131 6.09 11.81 2.47
N MET A 132 5.14 12.62 1.99
CA MET A 132 4.65 13.82 2.70
C MET A 132 3.95 13.46 4.02
N ALA A 133 3.07 12.46 4.01
CA ALA A 133 2.37 12.00 5.21
C ALA A 133 3.36 11.53 6.28
N LEU A 134 4.37 10.75 5.88
CA LEU A 134 5.42 10.30 6.79
C LEU A 134 6.27 11.46 7.32
N THR A 135 6.60 12.44 6.47
CA THR A 135 7.31 13.65 6.90
C THR A 135 6.50 14.43 7.95
N MET A 136 5.20 14.61 7.70
CA MET A 136 4.32 15.27 8.66
C MET A 136 4.22 14.50 9.99
N LEU A 137 4.09 13.18 9.93
CA LEU A 137 4.07 12.34 11.13
C LEU A 137 5.38 12.45 11.93
N LEU A 138 6.52 12.42 11.26
CA LEU A 138 7.83 12.57 11.89
C LEU A 138 8.01 13.92 12.59
N VAL A 139 7.45 15.01 12.02
CA VAL A 139 7.58 16.36 12.58
C VAL A 139 6.55 16.62 13.67
N TYR A 140 5.28 16.28 13.44
CA TYR A 140 4.19 16.68 14.35
C TYR A 140 3.81 15.61 15.37
N ARG A 141 3.99 14.33 15.06
CA ARG A 141 3.56 13.20 15.90
C ARG A 141 4.57 12.05 15.87
N PRO A 142 5.84 12.27 16.24
CA PRO A 142 6.86 11.22 16.22
C PRO A 142 6.50 10.04 17.14
N GLU A 143 5.67 10.28 18.16
CA GLU A 143 5.20 9.23 19.07
C GLU A 143 4.27 8.21 18.40
N TRP A 144 3.65 8.53 17.25
CA TRP A 144 2.81 7.58 16.50
C TRP A 144 3.63 6.57 15.70
N LEU A 145 4.90 6.87 15.46
CA LEU A 145 5.86 5.98 14.83
C LEU A 145 6.44 4.97 15.82
N LYS A 146 5.71 4.70 16.92
CA LYS A 146 6.12 3.87 18.07
C LYS A 146 6.44 2.42 17.76
N HIS A 147 6.11 1.92 16.57
CA HIS A 147 6.45 0.55 16.25
C HIS A 147 7.96 0.42 16.05
N SER A 148 8.60 -0.09 17.05
CA SER A 148 9.91 -0.77 17.22
C SER A 148 11.03 -0.53 16.18
N LEU A 149 10.73 -0.03 15.04
CA LEU A 149 11.65 0.12 13.91
C LEU A 149 12.42 1.46 13.95
N TRP A 150 11.93 2.49 14.68
CA TRP A 150 12.46 3.86 14.61
C TRP A 150 12.78 4.47 15.99
N HIS A 151 12.74 3.67 17.05
CA HIS A 151 13.00 4.13 18.43
C HIS A 151 14.38 4.75 18.67
N GLU A 152 15.30 4.59 17.72
CA GLU A 152 16.68 5.04 17.84
C GLU A 152 17.06 6.14 16.83
N LEU A 153 16.08 6.86 16.26
CA LEU A 153 16.42 8.07 15.51
C LEU A 153 16.96 9.11 16.49
N PRO A 154 18.11 9.75 16.21
CA PRO A 154 18.58 10.86 17.01
C PRO A 154 17.48 11.92 17.06
N ARG A 155 17.02 12.26 18.26
CA ARG A 155 16.10 13.37 18.45
C ARG A 155 16.83 14.66 18.07
N PRO A 156 16.20 15.55 17.29
CA PRO A 156 16.77 16.85 16.98
C PRO A 156 17.08 17.67 18.22
#